data_4d6719faac230b831e4ccbc37f9c91b4
#
_entry.id   4d6719faac230b831e4ccbc37f9c91b4
#
_cell.length_a   1.000
_cell.length_b   1.000
_cell.length_c   1.000
_cell.angle_alpha   90.00
_cell.angle_beta   90.00
_cell.angle_gamma   90.00
#
_symmetry.space_group_name_H-M   'P 1'
#
loop_
_entity.id
_entity.type
_entity.pdbx_description
1 polymer ?
#
loop_
_entity_poly.entity_id
_entity_poly.type
_entity_poly.pdbx_seq_one_letter_code
_entity_poly.pdbx_strand_id
1 'polypeptide(L)'
;ILTKKNRVLPKEYLENLLNKLEIFKDLEKIFSKIIITDEENLGFGNFYWRLVRPFPYTDVGTMHKDKWFWDLGTGKMNNKIFKRYKLWISIKGEDKLGFKFVPGSANLNLDYKFELKDAKLKPVFDEKSLGKNKIHSLKGEKGTFILFNDELLHGGEVLHTHTPRVSIECTFQVKK
;
A
#
# COMPACT_ATOMS: atom_id res chain seq x y z
N ILE A 1 0.41 -20.64 -2.50
CA ILE A 1 0.00 -19.37 -1.82
C ILE A 1 1.28 -18.57 -1.61
N LEU A 2 1.40 -17.42 -2.28
CA LEU A 2 2.55 -16.53 -2.10
C LEU A 2 2.47 -15.87 -0.71
N THR A 3 3.47 -16.10 0.12
CA THR A 3 3.63 -15.36 1.38
C THR A 3 4.03 -13.91 1.08
N LYS A 4 3.96 -13.00 2.05
CA LYS A 4 4.48 -11.63 1.88
C LYS A 4 5.94 -11.66 1.45
N LYS A 5 6.77 -12.48 2.11
CA LYS A 5 8.20 -12.63 1.81
C LYS A 5 8.46 -12.98 0.34
N ASN A 6 7.65 -13.84 -0.26
CA ASN A 6 7.80 -14.24 -1.67
C ASN A 6 7.37 -13.14 -2.67
N ARG A 7 6.83 -12.03 -2.19
CA ARG A 7 6.45 -10.85 -3.00
C ARG A 7 7.44 -9.70 -2.87
N VAL A 8 8.46 -9.84 -2.05
CA VAL A 8 9.51 -8.83 -1.96
C VAL A 8 10.41 -8.94 -3.19
N LEU A 9 10.71 -7.81 -3.81
CA LEU A 9 11.68 -7.76 -4.90
C LEU A 9 13.06 -8.13 -4.36
N PRO A 10 13.83 -9.00 -5.06
CA PRO A 10 15.21 -9.28 -4.69
C PRO A 10 16.06 -8.01 -4.63
N LYS A 11 17.06 -7.99 -3.75
CA LYS A 11 17.86 -6.79 -3.46
C LYS A 11 18.50 -6.19 -4.71
N GLU A 12 19.06 -7.00 -5.56
CA GLU A 12 19.71 -6.56 -6.80
C GLU A 12 18.75 -5.86 -7.77
N TYR A 13 17.49 -6.33 -7.85
CA TYR A 13 16.46 -5.66 -8.65
C TYR A 13 16.01 -4.36 -8.02
N LEU A 14 15.96 -4.31 -6.70
CA LEU A 14 15.60 -3.11 -5.96
C LEU A 14 16.63 -1.99 -6.18
N GLU A 15 17.91 -2.28 -6.07
CA GLU A 15 18.98 -1.29 -6.28
C GLU A 15 18.92 -0.71 -7.71
N ASN A 16 18.73 -1.57 -8.71
CA ASN A 16 18.51 -1.12 -10.09
C ASN A 16 17.27 -0.24 -10.25
N LEU A 17 16.17 -0.61 -9.59
CA LEU A 17 14.92 0.14 -9.64
C LEU A 17 15.08 1.52 -9.01
N LEU A 18 15.66 1.61 -7.83
CA LEU A 18 15.89 2.87 -7.12
C LEU A 18 16.77 3.84 -7.91
N ASN A 19 17.80 3.32 -8.56
CA ASN A 19 18.69 4.11 -9.42
C ASN A 19 17.99 4.68 -10.66
N LYS A 20 16.94 3.99 -11.15
CA LYS A 20 16.16 4.40 -12.35
C LYS A 20 14.94 5.23 -12.02
N LEU A 21 14.40 5.12 -10.82
CA LEU A 21 13.21 5.87 -10.40
C LEU A 21 13.61 7.23 -9.83
N GLU A 22 13.52 8.26 -10.63
CA GLU A 22 13.78 9.64 -10.19
C GLU A 22 12.84 10.11 -9.08
N ILE A 23 11.68 9.46 -8.94
CA ILE A 23 10.70 9.80 -7.91
C ILE A 23 11.28 9.83 -6.50
N PHE A 24 12.25 8.96 -6.17
CA PHE A 24 12.86 8.98 -4.84
C PHE A 24 13.71 10.21 -4.62
N LYS A 25 14.42 10.69 -5.66
CA LYS A 25 15.14 11.96 -5.61
C LYS A 25 14.20 13.14 -5.40
N ASP A 26 13.04 13.12 -6.05
CA ASP A 26 12.03 14.17 -5.88
C ASP A 26 11.36 14.10 -4.50
N LEU A 27 11.07 12.91 -4.00
CA LEU A 27 10.56 12.75 -2.64
C LEU A 27 11.57 13.19 -1.58
N GLU A 28 12.87 13.01 -1.79
CA GLU A 28 13.92 13.48 -0.88
C GLU A 28 14.05 15.02 -0.86
N LYS A 29 13.70 15.69 -1.95
CA LYS A 29 13.57 17.16 -1.96
C LYS A 29 12.43 17.65 -1.05
N ILE A 30 11.37 16.86 -0.93
CA ILE A 30 10.19 17.18 -0.11
C ILE A 30 10.41 16.79 1.35
N PHE A 31 10.96 15.59 1.59
CA PHE A 31 11.03 14.96 2.90
C PHE A 31 12.43 14.93 3.52
N SER A 32 13.42 15.54 2.91
CA SER A 32 14.84 15.58 3.30
C SER A 32 15.52 14.22 3.30
N LYS A 33 14.99 13.22 3.99
CA LYS A 33 15.52 11.87 4.06
C LYS A 33 14.40 10.85 4.11
N ILE A 34 14.50 9.86 3.24
CA ILE A 34 13.57 8.75 3.13
C ILE A 34 14.27 7.47 3.60
N ILE A 35 13.58 6.67 4.42
CA ILE A 35 14.05 5.36 4.85
C ILE A 35 12.98 4.34 4.46
N ILE A 36 13.27 3.51 3.45
CA ILE A 36 12.37 2.42 3.05
C ILE A 36 12.38 1.36 4.15
N THR A 37 11.20 0.94 4.59
CA THR A 37 11.05 0.01 5.71
C THR A 37 11.45 -1.41 5.32
N ASP A 38 12.12 -2.11 6.25
CA ASP A 38 12.38 -3.55 6.16
C ASP A 38 11.35 -4.31 7.00
N GLU A 39 10.16 -4.48 6.45
CA GLU A 39 9.03 -5.11 7.15
C GLU A 39 9.21 -6.62 7.34
N GLU A 40 10.01 -7.26 6.49
CA GLU A 40 10.23 -8.71 6.50
C GLU A 40 11.56 -9.12 7.17
N ASN A 41 12.30 -8.16 7.72
CA ASN A 41 13.62 -8.36 8.38
C ASN A 41 14.63 -9.06 7.45
N LEU A 42 14.77 -8.55 6.22
CA LEU A 42 15.68 -9.09 5.20
C LEU A 42 17.03 -8.34 5.16
N GLY A 43 17.20 -7.28 5.97
CA GLY A 43 18.40 -6.44 5.99
C GLY A 43 18.44 -5.37 4.90
N PHE A 44 17.34 -5.14 4.19
CA PHE A 44 17.18 -4.08 3.18
C PHE A 44 15.72 -3.62 3.08
N GLY A 45 15.50 -2.42 2.54
CA GLY A 45 14.15 -1.88 2.34
C GLY A 45 13.30 -2.75 1.41
N ASN A 46 12.05 -3.00 1.79
CA ASN A 46 11.22 -3.95 1.08
C ASN A 46 10.31 -3.25 0.07
N PHE A 47 10.39 -3.71 -1.19
CA PHE A 47 9.42 -3.42 -2.23
C PHE A 47 8.63 -4.69 -2.53
N TYR A 48 7.32 -4.55 -2.51
CA TYR A 48 6.41 -5.66 -2.79
C TYR A 48 5.85 -5.52 -4.19
N TRP A 49 5.88 -6.59 -4.96
CA TRP A 49 5.09 -6.69 -6.17
C TRP A 49 3.74 -7.36 -5.89
N ARG A 50 2.73 -6.98 -6.61
CA ARG A 50 1.39 -7.54 -6.49
C ARG A 50 0.79 -7.79 -7.86
N LEU A 51 0.31 -9.02 -8.07
CA LEU A 51 -0.52 -9.40 -9.19
C LEU A 51 -1.98 -9.48 -8.72
N VAL A 52 -2.86 -8.82 -9.44
CA VAL A 52 -4.32 -8.93 -9.25
C VAL A 52 -4.93 -9.38 -10.56
N ARG A 53 -5.52 -10.56 -10.54
CA ARG A 53 -6.24 -11.15 -11.68
C ARG A 53 -7.61 -10.48 -11.81
N PRO A 54 -8.14 -10.39 -13.04
CA PRO A 54 -9.50 -9.88 -13.26
C PRO A 54 -10.56 -10.83 -12.70
N PHE A 55 -11.80 -10.36 -12.60
CA PHE A 55 -12.95 -11.19 -12.26
C PHE A 55 -12.94 -12.49 -13.10
N PRO A 56 -13.25 -13.67 -12.50
CA PRO A 56 -13.88 -13.86 -11.20
C PRO A 56 -12.93 -13.97 -9.99
N TYR A 57 -11.65 -13.68 -10.14
CA TYR A 57 -10.72 -13.75 -9.02
C TYR A 57 -10.90 -12.55 -8.06
N THR A 58 -10.71 -12.82 -6.77
CA THR A 58 -10.83 -11.83 -5.69
C THR A 58 -9.50 -11.64 -4.98
N ASP A 59 -8.45 -11.39 -5.75
CA ASP A 59 -7.07 -11.23 -5.24
C ASP A 59 -6.85 -9.90 -4.47
N VAL A 60 -7.92 -9.17 -4.18
CA VAL A 60 -7.87 -7.85 -3.56
C VAL A 60 -8.11 -7.90 -2.05
N GLY A 61 -7.46 -7.00 -1.33
CA GLY A 61 -7.71 -6.79 0.09
C GLY A 61 -8.95 -5.94 0.36
N THR A 62 -9.54 -6.11 1.53
CA THR A 62 -10.59 -5.22 2.05
C THR A 62 -10.06 -3.80 2.26
N MET A 63 -10.95 -2.82 2.38
CA MET A 63 -10.58 -1.47 2.79
C MET A 63 -9.97 -1.49 4.18
N HIS A 64 -8.87 -0.75 4.34
CA HIS A 64 -8.13 -0.66 5.61
C HIS A 64 -7.27 0.61 5.64
N LYS A 65 -6.81 0.98 6.83
CA LYS A 65 -5.68 1.88 7.02
C LYS A 65 -4.43 1.00 7.27
N ASP A 66 -3.30 1.29 6.64
CA ASP A 66 -2.06 0.55 6.91
C ASP A 66 -1.64 0.63 8.38
N LYS A 67 -1.91 1.76 9.02
CA LYS A 67 -1.70 1.97 10.46
C LYS A 67 -2.31 0.87 11.32
N TRP A 68 -3.47 0.34 10.95
CA TRP A 68 -4.12 -0.72 11.71
C TRP A 68 -3.31 -2.02 11.75
N PHE A 69 -2.55 -2.32 10.70
CA PHE A 69 -1.64 -3.48 10.72
C PHE A 69 -0.44 -3.27 11.64
N TRP A 70 0.01 -2.01 11.78
CA TRP A 70 1.11 -1.69 12.69
C TRP A 70 0.71 -1.83 14.15
N ASP A 71 -0.56 -1.67 14.49
CA ASP A 71 -1.09 -1.87 15.84
C ASP A 71 -1.04 -3.35 16.27
N LEU A 72 -0.89 -4.30 15.32
CA LEU A 72 -0.57 -5.71 15.57
C LEU A 72 0.90 -5.94 15.96
N GLY A 73 1.71 -4.89 16.07
CA GLY A 73 3.12 -4.98 16.42
C GLY A 73 4.04 -5.36 15.25
N THR A 74 3.52 -5.36 14.01
CA THR A 74 4.35 -5.56 12.82
C THR A 74 5.12 -4.27 12.50
N GLY A 75 6.43 -4.38 12.40
CA GLY A 75 7.32 -3.27 12.06
C GLY A 75 7.70 -2.39 13.27
N LYS A 76 8.99 -2.19 13.45
CA LYS A 76 9.54 -1.33 14.50
C LYS A 76 9.57 0.11 14.01
N MET A 77 8.74 0.98 14.56
CA MET A 77 8.82 2.40 14.30
C MET A 77 8.60 3.24 15.56
N ASN A 78 9.38 4.29 15.70
CA ASN A 78 9.11 5.31 16.69
C ASN A 78 8.16 6.37 16.11
N ASN A 79 6.85 6.22 16.36
CA ASN A 79 5.81 7.14 15.90
C ASN A 79 5.97 8.58 16.40
N LYS A 80 6.76 8.82 17.43
CA LYS A 80 7.06 10.18 17.91
C LYS A 80 7.99 10.94 16.96
N ILE A 81 8.91 10.21 16.31
CA ILE A 81 9.98 10.78 15.47
C ILE A 81 9.66 10.67 13.99
N PHE A 82 8.97 9.61 13.57
CA PHE A 82 8.75 9.30 12.16
C PHE A 82 7.28 9.31 11.78
N LYS A 83 7.02 9.68 10.52
CA LYS A 83 5.75 9.42 9.82
C LYS A 83 5.98 8.34 8.76
N ARG A 84 4.95 7.57 8.46
CA ARG A 84 4.96 6.57 7.39
C ARG A 84 4.17 7.05 6.20
N TYR A 85 4.72 6.76 5.04
CA TYR A 85 4.05 6.93 3.75
C TYR A 85 4.17 5.64 2.96
N LYS A 86 3.18 5.41 2.11
CA LYS A 86 3.20 4.33 1.14
C LYS A 86 3.30 4.93 -0.26
N LEU A 87 4.22 4.39 -1.04
CA LEU A 87 4.30 4.59 -2.47
C LEU A 87 3.75 3.35 -3.15
N TRP A 88 2.78 3.54 -4.02
CA TRP A 88 2.20 2.50 -4.86
C TRP A 88 2.33 2.92 -6.32
N ILE A 89 2.79 2.01 -7.20
CA ILE A 89 3.08 2.30 -8.61
C ILE A 89 2.41 1.24 -9.48
N SER A 90 1.65 1.66 -10.49
CA SER A 90 1.09 0.80 -11.53
C SER A 90 2.16 0.42 -12.55
N ILE A 91 2.43 -0.87 -12.70
CA ILE A 91 3.41 -1.39 -13.67
C ILE A 91 2.71 -1.88 -14.93
N LYS A 92 1.56 -2.55 -14.76
CA LYS A 92 0.76 -3.09 -15.86
C LYS A 92 -0.70 -3.12 -15.45
N GLY A 93 -1.58 -2.84 -16.37
CA GLY A 93 -3.04 -2.86 -16.22
C GLY A 93 -3.69 -2.03 -17.31
N GLU A 94 -5.01 -1.99 -17.29
CA GLU A 94 -5.83 -1.11 -18.09
C GLU A 94 -6.03 0.22 -17.35
N ASP A 95 -6.91 1.08 -17.84
CA ASP A 95 -7.19 2.42 -17.30
C ASP A 95 -7.71 2.45 -15.85
N LYS A 96 -8.24 1.31 -15.37
CA LYS A 96 -8.64 1.12 -13.98
C LYS A 96 -7.49 0.54 -13.17
N LEU A 97 -6.96 1.33 -12.26
CA LEU A 97 -5.82 0.92 -11.44
C LEU A 97 -6.19 -0.10 -10.35
N GLY A 98 -7.48 -0.34 -10.12
CA GLY A 98 -7.95 -1.25 -9.07
C GLY A 98 -7.53 -0.84 -7.65
N PHE A 99 -7.36 0.46 -7.45
CA PHE A 99 -7.08 1.08 -6.18
C PHE A 99 -8.26 1.97 -5.80
N LYS A 100 -8.85 1.73 -4.65
CA LYS A 100 -9.93 2.55 -4.10
C LYS A 100 -9.53 3.18 -2.78
N PHE A 101 -10.06 4.36 -2.49
CA PHE A 101 -9.71 5.13 -1.32
C PHE A 101 -10.84 6.10 -0.91
N VAL A 102 -10.74 6.60 0.31
CA VAL A 102 -11.64 7.63 0.83
C VAL A 102 -10.83 8.90 1.10
N PRO A 103 -11.03 9.98 0.31
CA PRO A 103 -10.35 11.26 0.53
C PRO A 103 -10.60 11.79 1.94
N GLY A 104 -9.56 12.34 2.59
CA GLY A 104 -9.66 12.93 3.92
C GLY A 104 -9.81 11.92 5.07
N SER A 105 -9.86 10.62 4.78
CA SER A 105 -10.09 9.58 5.78
C SER A 105 -8.98 9.43 6.82
N ALA A 106 -7.80 10.03 6.59
CA ALA A 106 -6.76 10.10 7.61
C ALA A 106 -7.25 10.75 8.91
N ASN A 107 -8.16 11.73 8.79
CA ASN A 107 -8.73 12.46 9.93
C ASN A 107 -9.99 11.80 10.51
N LEU A 108 -10.47 10.70 9.92
CA LEU A 108 -11.65 9.99 10.43
C LEU A 108 -11.24 9.02 11.53
N ASN A 109 -11.89 9.14 12.68
CA ASN A 109 -11.82 8.12 13.72
C ASN A 109 -12.80 7.00 13.36
N LEU A 110 -12.29 5.91 12.82
CA LEU A 110 -13.07 4.75 12.39
C LEU A 110 -12.77 3.59 13.35
N ASP A 111 -13.81 3.07 13.96
CA ASP A 111 -13.71 1.87 14.78
C ASP A 111 -13.42 0.66 13.89
N TYR A 112 -12.45 -0.15 14.29
CA TYR A 112 -12.07 -1.37 13.58
C TYR A 112 -11.79 -2.48 14.58
N LYS A 113 -11.85 -3.71 14.10
CA LYS A 113 -11.51 -4.92 14.85
C LYS A 113 -10.63 -5.83 14.01
N PHE A 114 -9.95 -6.75 14.66
CA PHE A 114 -9.20 -7.78 13.94
C PHE A 114 -10.03 -9.06 13.81
N GLU A 115 -10.12 -9.56 12.60
CA GLU A 115 -10.74 -10.85 12.29
C GLU A 115 -9.72 -11.79 11.67
N LEU A 116 -9.81 -13.08 12.03
CA LEU A 116 -8.98 -14.12 11.44
C LEU A 116 -9.53 -14.47 10.04
N LYS A 117 -8.78 -14.14 8.99
CA LYS A 117 -9.10 -14.47 7.59
C LYS A 117 -7.88 -15.12 6.94
N ASP A 118 -8.07 -16.31 6.35
CA ASP A 118 -6.97 -17.07 5.71
C ASP A 118 -5.76 -17.28 6.66
N ALA A 119 -6.04 -17.66 7.91
CA ALA A 119 -5.06 -17.85 8.99
C ALA A 119 -4.22 -16.60 9.33
N LYS A 120 -4.73 -15.40 9.01
CA LYS A 120 -4.07 -14.12 9.32
C LYS A 120 -5.08 -13.15 9.94
N LEU A 121 -4.65 -12.44 10.96
CA LEU A 121 -5.42 -11.31 11.49
C LEU A 121 -5.44 -10.20 10.46
N LYS A 122 -6.65 -9.75 10.11
CA LYS A 122 -6.88 -8.63 9.19
C LYS A 122 -7.77 -7.61 9.86
N PRO A 123 -7.49 -6.32 9.73
CA PRO A 123 -8.39 -5.29 10.23
C PRO A 123 -9.66 -5.28 9.38
N VAL A 124 -10.78 -5.13 10.05
CA VAL A 124 -12.11 -5.01 9.45
C VAL A 124 -12.83 -3.86 10.14
N PHE A 125 -13.51 -3.04 9.38
CA PHE A 125 -14.33 -1.94 9.88
C PHE A 125 -15.71 -1.99 9.22
N ASP A 126 -16.68 -1.33 9.84
CA ASP A 126 -18.01 -1.20 9.24
C ASP A 126 -18.02 -0.03 8.25
N GLU A 127 -18.21 -0.33 6.96
CA GLU A 127 -18.29 0.69 5.92
C GLU A 127 -19.44 1.69 6.13
N LYS A 128 -20.48 1.34 6.88
CA LYS A 128 -21.56 2.27 7.26
C LYS A 128 -21.04 3.44 8.12
N SER A 129 -19.94 3.23 8.86
CA SER A 129 -19.30 4.28 9.65
C SER A 129 -18.69 5.40 8.81
N LEU A 130 -18.54 5.22 7.50
CA LEU A 130 -18.12 6.27 6.59
C LEU A 130 -19.14 7.41 6.45
N GLY A 131 -20.41 7.16 6.74
CA GLY A 131 -21.47 8.16 6.66
C GLY A 131 -21.58 8.77 5.24
N LYS A 132 -21.31 10.07 5.13
CA LYS A 132 -21.35 10.79 3.85
C LYS A 132 -20.06 10.66 3.01
N ASN A 133 -18.98 10.10 3.58
CA ASN A 133 -17.71 9.97 2.88
C ASN A 133 -17.82 8.90 1.80
N LYS A 134 -17.42 9.24 0.58
CA LYS A 134 -17.55 8.35 -0.57
C LYS A 134 -16.23 7.62 -0.85
N ILE A 135 -16.35 6.37 -1.26
CA ILE A 135 -15.23 5.59 -1.80
C ILE A 135 -15.02 6.02 -3.25
N HIS A 136 -13.79 6.35 -3.60
CA HIS A 136 -13.37 6.69 -4.95
C HIS A 136 -12.47 5.60 -5.51
N SER A 137 -12.66 5.29 -6.79
CA SER A 137 -11.76 4.41 -7.54
C SER A 137 -10.78 5.26 -8.33
N LEU A 138 -9.51 4.90 -8.27
CA LEU A 138 -8.49 5.61 -9.01
C LEU A 138 -8.43 5.11 -10.46
N LYS A 139 -8.42 6.08 -11.38
CA LYS A 139 -8.15 5.85 -12.79
C LYS A 139 -6.74 6.32 -13.12
N GLY A 140 -6.11 5.70 -14.08
CA GLY A 140 -4.77 6.09 -14.55
C GLY A 140 -4.17 5.02 -15.44
N GLU A 141 -2.98 5.30 -15.94
CA GLU A 141 -2.23 4.44 -16.84
C GLU A 141 -1.07 3.75 -16.12
N LYS A 142 -0.37 2.86 -16.83
CA LYS A 142 0.90 2.33 -16.35
C LYS A 142 1.87 3.48 -16.05
N GLY A 143 2.64 3.37 -14.99
CA GLY A 143 3.51 4.45 -14.50
C GLY A 143 2.84 5.44 -13.55
N THR A 144 1.49 5.42 -13.45
CA THR A 144 0.82 6.20 -12.40
C THR A 144 1.28 5.73 -11.03
N PHE A 145 1.66 6.67 -10.18
CA PHE A 145 2.00 6.41 -8.79
C PHE A 145 1.09 7.18 -7.84
N ILE A 146 0.94 6.63 -6.65
CA ILE A 146 0.17 7.22 -5.56
C ILE A 146 1.05 7.26 -4.33
N LEU A 147 1.12 8.44 -3.74
CA LEU A 147 1.77 8.65 -2.45
C LEU A 147 0.70 8.99 -1.42
N PHE A 148 0.67 8.24 -0.33
CA PHE A 148 -0.29 8.49 0.75
C PHE A 148 0.29 8.09 2.11
N ASN A 149 -0.25 8.68 3.18
CA ASN A 149 0.14 8.30 4.53
C ASN A 149 -0.56 7.01 4.97
N ASP A 150 -0.04 6.35 5.97
CA ASP A 150 -0.54 5.08 6.50
C ASP A 150 -1.93 5.18 7.17
N GLU A 151 -2.48 6.38 7.31
CA GLU A 151 -3.83 6.64 7.85
C GLU A 151 -4.90 6.79 6.76
N LEU A 152 -4.54 6.81 5.47
CA LEU A 152 -5.53 6.82 4.39
C LEU A 152 -6.30 5.50 4.38
N LEU A 153 -7.63 5.57 4.42
CA LEU A 153 -8.49 4.40 4.18
C LEU A 153 -8.47 4.05 2.70
N HIS A 154 -7.93 2.89 2.38
CA HIS A 154 -7.76 2.44 1.01
C HIS A 154 -7.91 0.92 0.89
N GLY A 155 -8.01 0.42 -0.32
CA GLY A 155 -8.09 -1.01 -0.59
C GLY A 155 -8.00 -1.35 -2.07
N GLY A 156 -8.08 -2.63 -2.36
CA GLY A 156 -8.16 -3.11 -3.73
C GLY A 156 -9.60 -3.09 -4.25
N GLU A 157 -9.73 -2.99 -5.57
CA GLU A 157 -10.98 -3.14 -6.29
C GLU A 157 -10.91 -4.37 -7.20
N VAL A 158 -11.96 -5.18 -7.22
CA VAL A 158 -12.07 -6.28 -8.18
C VAL A 158 -12.15 -5.70 -9.58
N LEU A 159 -11.28 -6.15 -10.45
CA LEU A 159 -11.17 -5.63 -11.80
C LEU A 159 -12.06 -6.42 -12.76
N HIS A 160 -12.91 -5.71 -13.48
CA HIS A 160 -13.67 -6.25 -14.63
C HIS A 160 -12.95 -5.85 -15.93
N THR A 161 -11.70 -6.29 -16.05
CA THR A 161 -10.78 -6.01 -17.17
C THR A 161 -10.41 -7.33 -17.85
N HIS A 162 -9.76 -7.26 -19.00
CA HIS A 162 -9.29 -8.46 -19.73
C HIS A 162 -7.89 -8.89 -19.28
N THR A 163 -7.11 -7.96 -18.74
CA THR A 163 -5.72 -8.21 -18.34
C THR A 163 -5.53 -8.07 -16.84
N PRO A 164 -4.60 -8.85 -16.24
CA PRO A 164 -4.25 -8.68 -14.85
C PRO A 164 -3.50 -7.35 -14.63
N ARG A 165 -3.67 -6.80 -13.42
CA ARG A 165 -2.88 -5.66 -12.95
C ARG A 165 -1.62 -6.16 -12.25
N VAL A 166 -0.51 -5.50 -12.53
CA VAL A 166 0.74 -5.63 -11.76
C VAL A 166 1.08 -4.28 -11.15
N SER A 167 1.37 -4.25 -9.88
CA SER A 167 1.82 -3.06 -9.17
C SER A 167 3.01 -3.40 -8.27
N ILE A 168 3.79 -2.39 -7.94
CA ILE A 168 4.79 -2.44 -6.87
C ILE A 168 4.43 -1.43 -5.79
N GLU A 169 4.79 -1.73 -4.57
CA GLU A 169 4.53 -0.86 -3.43
C GLU A 169 5.65 -0.96 -2.40
N CYS A 170 5.92 0.13 -1.71
CA CYS A 170 6.79 0.15 -0.54
C CYS A 170 6.24 1.09 0.52
N THR A 171 6.62 0.82 1.76
CA THR A 171 6.44 1.76 2.86
C THR A 171 7.76 2.44 3.14
N PHE A 172 7.74 3.74 3.36
CA PHE A 172 8.92 4.46 3.80
C PHE A 172 8.60 5.38 4.98
N GLN A 173 9.64 5.70 5.72
CA GLN A 173 9.60 6.57 6.89
C GLN A 173 10.29 7.88 6.56
N VAL A 174 9.70 8.97 7.06
CA VAL A 174 10.29 10.30 7.04
C VAL A 174 10.33 10.87 8.46
N LYS A 175 11.37 11.61 8.78
CA LYS A 175 11.46 12.30 10.06
C LYS A 175 10.40 13.39 10.11
N LYS A 176 9.74 13.53 11.27
CA LYS A 176 8.81 14.63 11.53
C LYS A 176 9.53 15.95 11.62
#